data_7c210b6d336d8829d0d152bce5814410
#
_entry.id   7c210b6d336d8829d0d152bce5814410
#
_cell.length_a   1.000
_cell.length_b   1.000
_cell.length_c   1.000
_cell.angle_alpha   90.00
_cell.angle_beta   90.00
_cell.angle_gamma   90.00
#
_symmetry.space_group_name_H-M   'P 1'
#
loop_
_entity.id
_entity.type
_entity.pdbx_description
1 polymer ?
#
loop_
_entity_poly.entity_id
_entity_poly.type
_entity_poly.pdbx_seq_one_letter_code
_entity_poly.pdbx_strand_id
1 'polypeptide(L)' 'MTTVSFEMPEAATATLSVYDVTGKVVTVRNINAIKGLNSEIFTKDQLGVSGVLYYTLVSGDFTATKKMIIVE' A
#
# COMPACT_ATOMS: atom_id res chain seq x y z
N MET A 1 -0.13 13.73 -2.55
CA MET A 1 -0.31 12.41 -3.20
C MET A 1 0.94 11.59 -3.02
N THR A 2 0.78 10.32 -2.80
CA THR A 2 1.91 9.41 -2.59
C THR A 2 1.75 8.20 -3.50
N THR A 3 2.85 7.80 -4.12
CA THR A 3 2.87 6.61 -4.98
C THR A 3 3.58 5.48 -4.24
N VAL A 4 2.88 4.35 -4.14
CA VAL A 4 3.45 3.10 -3.61
C VAL A 4 3.83 2.23 -4.79
N SER A 5 5.11 1.88 -4.90
CA SER A 5 5.60 1.03 -5.97
C SER A 5 6.11 -0.28 -5.39
N PHE A 6 5.82 -1.38 -6.06
CA PHE A 6 6.26 -2.70 -5.63
C PHE A 6 6.44 -3.63 -6.82
N GLU A 7 7.33 -4.60 -6.68
CA GLU A 7 7.56 -5.60 -7.71
C GLU A 7 6.95 -6.93 -7.32
N MET A 8 6.32 -7.57 -8.30
CA MET A 8 5.72 -8.89 -8.13
C MET A 8 6.48 -9.92 -8.98
N PRO A 9 6.82 -11.08 -8.42
CA PRO A 9 7.47 -12.15 -9.18
C PRO A 9 6.55 -12.75 -10.23
N GLU A 10 5.23 -12.70 -9.97
CA GLU A 10 4.21 -13.23 -10.87
C GLU A 10 2.95 -12.40 -10.75
N ALA A 11 2.11 -12.43 -11.78
CA ALA A 11 0.79 -11.81 -11.71
C ALA A 11 -0.06 -12.55 -10.67
N ALA A 12 -0.66 -11.79 -9.75
CA ALA A 12 -1.46 -12.36 -8.67
C ALA A 12 -2.31 -11.27 -8.04
N THR A 13 -3.33 -11.68 -7.29
CA THR A 13 -4.09 -10.74 -6.48
C THR A 13 -3.29 -10.42 -5.22
N ALA A 14 -3.17 -9.15 -4.91
CA ALA A 14 -2.47 -8.67 -3.72
C ALA A 14 -3.40 -7.81 -2.88
N THR A 15 -3.23 -7.84 -1.56
CA THR A 15 -3.96 -6.99 -0.64
C THR A 15 -3.00 -5.97 -0.05
N LEU A 16 -3.32 -4.69 -0.25
CA LEU A 16 -2.53 -3.58 0.28
C LEU A 16 -3.32 -2.94 1.41
N SER A 17 -2.79 -3.05 2.62
CA SER A 17 -3.40 -2.47 3.82
C SER A 17 -2.58 -1.28 4.27
N VAL A 18 -3.21 -0.14 4.47
CA VAL A 18 -2.56 1.07 4.98
C VAL A 18 -3.06 1.32 6.39
N TYR A 19 -2.15 1.59 7.32
CA TYR A 19 -2.50 1.83 8.71
C TYR A 19 -1.61 2.92 9.31
N ASP A 20 -2.10 3.53 10.40
CA ASP A 20 -1.40 4.61 11.07
C ASP A 20 -0.37 4.08 12.07
N VAL A 21 0.32 5.00 12.77
CA VAL A 21 1.38 4.64 13.71
C VAL A 21 0.86 3.88 14.93
N THR A 22 -0.44 3.92 15.18
CA THR A 22 -1.05 3.18 16.28
C THR A 22 -1.48 1.77 15.89
N GLY A 23 -1.36 1.44 14.59
CA GLY A 23 -1.79 0.16 14.05
C GLY A 23 -3.23 0.12 13.56
N LYS A 24 -3.92 1.26 13.59
CA LYS A 24 -5.30 1.33 13.10
C LYS A 24 -5.32 1.32 11.57
N VAL A 25 -6.12 0.43 11.00
CA VAL A 25 -6.26 0.34 9.55
C VAL A 25 -6.97 1.57 9.01
N VAL A 26 -6.34 2.25 8.07
CA VAL A 26 -6.88 3.43 7.40
C VAL A 26 -7.65 3.02 6.15
N THR A 27 -7.08 2.15 5.35
CA THR A 27 -7.73 1.65 4.13
C THR A 27 -7.13 0.31 3.73
N VAL A 28 -7.93 -0.47 2.99
CA VAL A 28 -7.49 -1.74 2.42
C VAL A 28 -7.87 -1.73 0.95
N ARG A 29 -6.93 -2.13 0.10
CA ARG A 29 -7.15 -2.17 -1.34
C ARG A 29 -6.72 -3.52 -1.89
N ASN A 30 -7.62 -4.17 -2.64
CA ASN A 30 -7.29 -5.40 -3.37
C ASN A 30 -6.83 -5.02 -4.76
N ILE A 31 -5.70 -5.56 -5.18
CA ILE A 31 -5.03 -5.19 -6.42
C ILE A 31 -4.84 -6.43 -7.28
N ASN A 32 -5.19 -6.33 -8.56
CA ASN A 32 -4.80 -7.33 -9.55
C ASN A 32 -3.42 -6.96 -10.05
N ALA A 33 -2.39 -7.44 -9.34
CA ALA A 33 -1.02 -7.09 -9.64
C ALA A 33 -0.50 -7.85 -10.86
N ILE A 34 0.33 -7.17 -11.64
CA ILE A 34 0.99 -7.76 -12.80
C ILE A 34 2.40 -8.20 -12.40
N LYS A 35 3.01 -9.07 -13.21
CA LYS A 35 4.41 -9.39 -13.03
C LYS A 35 5.26 -8.15 -13.31
N GLY A 36 6.24 -7.89 -12.46
CA GLY A 36 7.13 -6.75 -12.57
C GLY A 36 6.68 -5.60 -11.69
N LEU A 37 6.88 -4.38 -12.16
CA LEU A 37 6.62 -3.17 -11.37
C LEU A 37 5.14 -2.81 -11.38
N ASN A 38 4.61 -2.58 -10.18
CA ASN A 38 3.25 -2.10 -9.96
C ASN A 38 3.31 -0.78 -9.20
N SER A 39 2.31 0.08 -9.41
CA SER A 39 2.21 1.36 -8.71
C SER A 39 0.78 1.61 -8.29
N GLU A 40 0.60 2.10 -7.06
CA GLU A 40 -0.69 2.53 -6.54
C GLU A 40 -0.55 3.95 -6.02
N ILE A 41 -1.52 4.79 -6.33
CA ILE A 41 -1.51 6.18 -5.94
C ILE A 41 -2.53 6.41 -4.83
N PHE A 42 -2.09 7.07 -3.76
CA PHE A 42 -2.94 7.46 -2.65
C PHE A 42 -2.91 8.97 -2.51
N THR A 43 -4.07 9.55 -2.26
CA THR A 43 -4.20 10.99 -1.97
C THR A 43 -4.56 11.17 -0.51
N LYS A 44 -4.29 12.36 0.03
CA LYS A 44 -4.70 12.72 1.38
C LYS A 44 -6.21 12.55 1.58
N ASP A 45 -6.99 12.92 0.57
CA ASP A 45 -8.45 12.80 0.63
C ASP A 45 -8.90 11.35 0.76
N GLN A 46 -8.22 10.43 0.05
CA GLN A 46 -8.55 9.01 0.11
C GLN A 46 -8.22 8.41 1.47
N LEU A 47 -7.12 8.85 2.09
CA LEU A 47 -6.67 8.33 3.36
C LEU A 47 -7.29 9.06 4.56
N GLY A 48 -7.70 10.32 4.36
CA GLY A 48 -8.27 11.12 5.42
C GLY A 48 -7.28 11.62 6.46
N VAL A 49 -5.99 11.31 6.28
CA VAL A 49 -4.93 11.69 7.22
C VAL A 49 -3.69 12.06 6.44
N SER A 50 -2.77 12.78 7.09
CA SER A 50 -1.45 13.10 6.54
C SER A 50 -0.39 12.73 7.55
N GLY A 51 0.88 12.70 7.11
CA GLY A 51 2.00 12.34 7.96
C GLY A 51 2.50 10.94 7.70
N VAL A 52 2.98 10.27 8.73
CA VAL A 52 3.60 8.94 8.61
C VAL A 52 2.55 7.85 8.69
N LEU A 53 2.54 6.99 7.69
CA LEU A 53 1.69 5.81 7.63
C LEU A 53 2.55 4.60 7.32
N TYR A 54 1.98 3.43 7.50
CA TYR A 54 2.62 2.17 7.11
C TYR A 54 1.71 1.41 6.18
N TYR A 55 2.30 0.59 5.31
CA TYR A 55 1.49 -0.29 4.48
C TYR A 55 2.08 -1.69 4.47
N THR A 56 1.20 -2.66 4.35
CA THR A 56 1.57 -4.07 4.23
C THR A 56 0.96 -4.61 2.94
N LEU A 57 1.81 -5.21 2.12
CA LEU A 57 1.38 -5.87 0.90
C LEU A 57 1.44 -7.38 1.13
N VAL A 58 0.34 -8.05 0.90
CA VAL A 58 0.25 -9.51 1.06
C VAL A 58 -0.25 -10.13 -0.24
N SER A 59 0.47 -11.13 -0.73
CA SER A 59 0.07 -11.89 -1.91
C SER A 59 0.58 -13.33 -1.76
N GLY A 60 -0.32 -14.24 -1.42
CA GLY A 60 0.07 -15.62 -1.12
C GLY A 60 1.05 -15.67 0.05
N ASP A 61 2.22 -16.23 -0.17
CA ASP A 61 3.28 -16.30 0.84
C ASP A 61 4.16 -15.05 0.90
N PHE A 62 3.93 -14.10 -0.01
CA PHE A 62 4.71 -12.87 -0.06
C PHE A 62 4.09 -11.82 0.86
N THR A 63 4.92 -11.23 1.73
CA THR A 63 4.49 -10.16 2.63
C THR A 63 5.60 -9.12 2.72
N ALA A 64 5.24 -7.85 2.55
CA ALA A 64 6.17 -6.74 2.69
C ALA A 64 5.49 -5.60 3.43
N THR A 65 6.19 -5.04 4.40
CA THR A 65 5.71 -3.89 5.19
C THR A 65 6.70 -2.74 5.02
N LYS A 66 6.18 -1.56 4.72
CA LYS A 66 7.00 -0.37 4.55
C LYS A 66 6.32 0.86 5.11
N LYS A 67 7.12 1.88 5.35
CA LYS A 67 6.67 3.19 5.80
C LYS A 67 6.39 4.07 4.58
N MET A 68 5.31 4.86 4.65
CA MET A 68 5.00 5.85 3.65
C MET A 68 4.72 7.19 4.32
N ILE A 69 4.96 8.28 3.62
CA ILE A 69 4.72 9.63 4.13
C ILE A 69 3.77 10.33 3.16
N ILE A 70 2.68 10.84 3.69
CA ILE A 70 1.72 11.63 2.92
C ILE A 70 2.03 13.10 3.17
N VAL A 71 2.35 13.81 2.10
CA VAL A 71 2.66 15.24 2.13
C VAL A 71 1.54 15.99 1.41
N GLU A 72 1.13 17.10 1.99
CA GLU A 72 0.12 17.97 1.37
C GLU A 72 0.69 18.75 0.20
#